data_7b1498330318031611228581e566b5fd
#
_entry.id   7b1498330318031611228581e566b5fd
#
_cell.length_a   1.000
_cell.length_b   1.000
_cell.length_c   1.000
_cell.angle_alpha   90.00
_cell.angle_beta   90.00
_cell.angle_gamma   90.00
#
_symmetry.space_group_name_H-M   'P 1'
#
loop_
_entity.id
_entity.type
_entity.pdbx_description
1 polymer ?
#
loop_
_entity_poly.entity_id
_entity_poly.type
_entity_poly.pdbx_seq_one_letter_code
_entity_poly.pdbx_strand_id
1 'polypeptide(L)'
;MKRFLELMLATLVATLFLSACQPKEQKIYIVSTNDMHANIDNFPQMAALIDSLRAVHPDLLLFGAGDNRSGNPINDRYTEPTKPMYELMNAVGFDLSCLGNHEWDGGPIALRNALGWAKFPFVCANVIFDDTLQMPNVYPYKIIKCNGLKIGVIGGIQLGENGFPDFHPKNANGSHFRPITEVLPDYLLTLRKECNAVFLLSHCGFEEDMETANEFPELDAIFGGHSHTRVAEKQMVGNVMVTQAEAKVKYVTLSTFTFLNGKIVDKEMQLLSIKEFPKRDAEIQAMVDHYNSNEYFRTVVANNLTAIDNKESLGCLMTDAIRYISGSDMGFQNPGGVRFDILSARPVTLKDIFALDPFDNEIIAFTLTGQEIINLMKSCFTTDHGPVFCSGCSYSYKVDDDGEMTDIKVTLENGKPLDLNAKYNIVMNSYMSSVFDFEHEDDGHTTFHSSNEMMLEYLAQHPEIEYGSVTRVTEN
;
A
#
# COMPACT_ATOMS: atom_id res chain seq x y z
N MET A 1 -67.31 27.35 25.30
CA MET A 1 -66.91 26.06 24.71
C MET A 1 -66.25 26.22 23.30
N LYS A 2 -66.90 26.85 22.33
CA LYS A 2 -66.30 27.00 20.94
C LYS A 2 -64.93 27.67 20.92
N ARG A 3 -64.72 28.82 21.57
CA ARG A 3 -63.43 29.52 21.67
C ARG A 3 -62.36 28.74 22.40
N PHE A 4 -62.70 27.88 23.34
CA PHE A 4 -61.77 27.03 24.06
C PHE A 4 -61.26 25.86 23.17
N LEU A 5 -62.18 25.33 22.33
CA LEU A 5 -61.82 24.29 21.34
C LEU A 5 -60.92 24.83 20.20
N GLU A 6 -61.22 26.06 19.76
CA GLU A 6 -60.40 26.75 18.74
C GLU A 6 -58.97 27.08 19.25
N LEU A 7 -58.86 27.46 20.55
CA LEU A 7 -57.53 27.68 21.17
C LEU A 7 -56.79 26.38 21.37
N MET A 8 -57.42 25.28 21.77
CA MET A 8 -56.79 23.95 21.87
C MET A 8 -56.38 23.41 20.51
N LEU A 9 -57.19 23.65 19.47
CA LEU A 9 -56.82 23.23 18.10
C LEU A 9 -55.65 24.07 17.56
N ALA A 10 -55.62 25.36 17.83
CA ALA A 10 -54.51 26.24 17.44
C ALA A 10 -53.19 25.90 18.19
N THR A 11 -53.27 25.54 19.47
CA THR A 11 -52.10 25.06 20.24
C THR A 11 -51.64 23.67 19.76
N LEU A 12 -52.55 22.76 19.43
CA LEU A 12 -52.20 21.45 18.90
C LEU A 12 -51.54 21.54 17.51
N VAL A 13 -52.07 22.43 16.65
CA VAL A 13 -51.45 22.71 15.33
C VAL A 13 -50.12 23.39 15.49
N ALA A 14 -49.97 24.35 16.43
CA ALA A 14 -48.67 25.00 16.69
C ALA A 14 -47.64 24.02 17.28
N THR A 15 -48.02 23.08 18.14
CA THR A 15 -47.13 22.04 18.66
C THR A 15 -46.74 21.02 17.58
N LEU A 16 -47.66 20.70 16.65
CA LEU A 16 -47.36 19.85 15.49
C LEU A 16 -46.39 20.53 14.51
N PHE A 17 -46.53 21.84 14.29
CA PHE A 17 -45.57 22.60 13.47
C PHE A 17 -44.19 22.78 14.15
N LEU A 18 -44.14 22.90 15.47
CA LEU A 18 -42.90 22.97 16.22
C LEU A 18 -42.15 21.62 16.25
N SER A 19 -42.84 20.48 16.22
CA SER A 19 -42.25 19.16 16.11
C SER A 19 -41.73 18.84 14.69
N ALA A 20 -42.26 19.51 13.65
CA ALA A 20 -41.84 19.33 12.27
C ALA A 20 -40.55 20.09 11.91
N CYS A 21 -40.03 20.95 12.79
CA CYS A 21 -38.87 21.80 12.58
C CYS A 21 -37.65 21.42 13.45
N GLN A 22 -37.60 20.21 14.00
CA GLN A 22 -36.34 19.77 14.64
C GLN A 22 -35.30 19.49 13.55
N PRO A 23 -34.07 20.02 13.69
CA PRO A 23 -33.00 19.73 12.75
C PRO A 23 -32.79 18.21 12.68
N LYS A 24 -32.81 17.66 11.47
CA LYS A 24 -32.59 16.23 11.28
C LYS A 24 -31.09 15.92 11.40
N GLU A 25 -30.71 15.37 12.54
CA GLU A 25 -29.35 14.81 12.72
C GLU A 25 -29.27 13.44 12.05
N GLN A 26 -28.20 13.21 11.30
CA GLN A 26 -27.87 11.93 10.66
C GLN A 26 -26.38 11.67 10.86
N LYS A 27 -26.00 10.42 11.04
CA LYS A 27 -24.59 10.02 11.14
C LYS A 27 -24.25 9.03 10.05
N ILE A 28 -23.04 9.14 9.54
CA ILE A 28 -22.43 8.17 8.64
C ILE A 28 -21.18 7.64 9.30
N TYR A 29 -21.05 6.33 9.31
CA TYR A 29 -19.93 5.61 9.85
C TYR A 29 -19.18 4.95 8.70
N ILE A 30 -17.87 5.21 8.60
CA ILE A 30 -17.01 4.65 7.58
C ILE A 30 -15.83 3.98 8.27
N VAL A 31 -15.62 2.70 8.00
CA VAL A 31 -14.36 2.04 8.30
C VAL A 31 -13.53 2.07 7.04
N SER A 32 -12.29 2.52 7.16
CA SER A 32 -11.29 2.44 6.11
C SER A 32 -10.09 1.61 6.52
N THR A 33 -9.55 0.86 5.56
CA THR A 33 -8.28 0.14 5.63
C THR A 33 -7.49 0.42 4.37
N ASN A 34 -6.19 0.24 4.41
CA ASN A 34 -5.27 0.52 3.30
C ASN A 34 -4.08 -0.45 3.36
N ASP A 35 -3.37 -0.57 2.25
CA ASP A 35 -2.10 -1.31 2.19
C ASP A 35 -2.18 -2.68 2.86
N MET A 36 -3.23 -3.44 2.52
CA MET A 36 -3.48 -4.72 3.16
C MET A 36 -2.43 -5.76 2.76
N HIS A 37 -1.79 -5.59 1.59
CA HIS A 37 -0.68 -6.42 1.11
C HIS A 37 -0.93 -7.91 1.29
N ALA A 38 -2.15 -8.32 0.92
CA ALA A 38 -2.63 -9.70 1.03
C ALA A 38 -2.39 -10.36 2.40
N ASN A 39 -2.35 -9.58 3.49
CA ASN A 39 -2.20 -10.10 4.85
C ASN A 39 -3.49 -10.78 5.31
N ILE A 40 -3.78 -11.96 4.73
CA ILE A 40 -5.02 -12.71 4.95
C ILE A 40 -5.16 -13.24 6.39
N ASP A 41 -4.05 -13.42 7.10
CA ASP A 41 -4.03 -14.04 8.45
C ASP A 41 -4.75 -13.18 9.50
N ASN A 42 -4.85 -11.87 9.27
CA ASN A 42 -5.55 -10.93 10.15
C ASN A 42 -7.04 -10.72 9.80
N PHE A 43 -7.50 -11.23 8.64
CA PHE A 43 -8.89 -11.07 8.19
C PHE A 43 -9.94 -11.63 9.15
N PRO A 44 -9.74 -12.78 9.82
CA PRO A 44 -10.75 -13.28 10.78
C PRO A 44 -11.00 -12.32 11.95
N GLN A 45 -9.98 -11.63 12.44
CA GLN A 45 -10.14 -10.62 13.50
C GLN A 45 -10.76 -9.33 12.95
N MET A 46 -10.35 -8.88 11.76
CA MET A 46 -10.94 -7.73 11.09
C MET A 46 -12.44 -7.96 10.83
N ALA A 47 -12.82 -9.12 10.30
CA ALA A 47 -14.21 -9.47 10.06
C ALA A 47 -15.05 -9.40 11.34
N ALA A 48 -14.58 -10.03 12.41
CA ALA A 48 -15.27 -10.00 13.72
C ALA A 48 -15.39 -8.57 14.28
N LEU A 49 -14.40 -7.70 14.07
CA LEU A 49 -14.46 -6.28 14.44
C LEU A 49 -15.53 -5.55 13.61
N ILE A 50 -15.50 -5.72 12.28
CA ILE A 50 -16.48 -5.09 11.36
C ILE A 50 -17.90 -5.53 11.71
N ASP A 51 -18.14 -6.82 11.96
CA ASP A 51 -19.45 -7.33 12.36
C ASP A 51 -19.92 -6.73 13.69
N SER A 52 -19.00 -6.56 14.65
CA SER A 52 -19.34 -5.92 15.93
C SER A 52 -19.73 -4.44 15.74
N LEU A 53 -19.07 -3.74 14.80
CA LEU A 53 -19.42 -2.35 14.46
C LEU A 53 -20.75 -2.28 13.69
N ARG A 54 -20.99 -3.17 12.74
CA ARG A 54 -22.26 -3.25 11.98
C ARG A 54 -23.46 -3.61 12.87
N ALA A 55 -23.26 -4.40 13.93
CA ALA A 55 -24.31 -4.68 14.90
C ALA A 55 -24.83 -3.41 15.62
N VAL A 56 -23.97 -2.38 15.75
CA VAL A 56 -24.33 -1.08 16.35
C VAL A 56 -24.69 -0.05 15.28
N HIS A 57 -24.04 -0.11 14.12
CA HIS A 57 -24.15 0.81 12.98
C HIS A 57 -24.46 0.03 11.69
N PRO A 58 -25.73 -0.37 11.47
CA PRO A 58 -26.10 -1.25 10.34
C PRO A 58 -25.76 -0.69 8.95
N ASP A 59 -25.72 0.64 8.82
CA ASP A 59 -25.42 1.36 7.56
C ASP A 59 -23.91 1.73 7.45
N LEU A 60 -23.03 1.05 8.24
CA LEU A 60 -21.59 1.27 8.19
C LEU A 60 -21.03 0.90 6.81
N LEU A 61 -20.24 1.80 6.24
CA LEU A 61 -19.53 1.59 4.99
C LEU A 61 -18.09 1.10 5.27
N LEU A 62 -17.60 0.19 4.43
CA LEU A 62 -16.22 -0.35 4.52
C LEU A 62 -15.46 -0.06 3.24
N PHE A 63 -14.38 0.72 3.32
CA PHE A 63 -13.54 1.16 2.21
C PHE A 63 -12.13 0.58 2.29
N GLY A 64 -11.55 0.29 1.11
CA GLY A 64 -10.14 -0.06 0.94
C GLY A 64 -9.40 1.03 0.17
N ALA A 65 -8.33 1.58 0.72
CA ALA A 65 -7.54 2.63 0.10
C ALA A 65 -6.32 2.07 -0.67
N GLY A 66 -6.54 1.05 -1.51
CA GLY A 66 -5.55 0.48 -2.41
C GLY A 66 -4.57 -0.51 -1.77
N ASP A 67 -3.69 -1.07 -2.61
CA ASP A 67 -2.69 -2.06 -2.26
C ASP A 67 -3.26 -3.26 -1.49
N ASN A 68 -4.30 -3.85 -2.08
CA ASN A 68 -4.93 -5.03 -1.50
C ASN A 68 -4.08 -6.28 -1.71
N ARG A 69 -3.28 -6.35 -2.78
CA ARG A 69 -2.42 -7.48 -3.15
C ARG A 69 -0.95 -7.19 -2.87
N SER A 70 -0.09 -8.16 -3.23
CA SER A 70 1.38 -8.13 -3.16
C SER A 70 1.97 -8.07 -1.75
N GLY A 71 2.59 -9.18 -1.36
CA GLY A 71 3.25 -9.37 -0.08
C GLY A 71 2.94 -10.70 0.60
N ASN A 72 2.04 -11.52 0.03
CA ASN A 72 1.76 -12.86 0.52
C ASN A 72 1.68 -13.86 -0.63
N PRO A 73 2.62 -14.80 -0.74
CA PRO A 73 2.66 -15.77 -1.83
C PRO A 73 1.42 -16.67 -1.92
N ILE A 74 0.72 -16.88 -0.81
CA ILE A 74 -0.56 -17.61 -0.80
C ILE A 74 -1.60 -16.91 -1.71
N ASN A 75 -1.55 -15.60 -1.79
CA ASN A 75 -2.41 -14.80 -2.66
C ASN A 75 -1.78 -14.58 -4.04
N ASP A 76 -0.51 -14.16 -4.05
CA ASP A 76 0.15 -13.63 -5.23
C ASP A 76 0.54 -14.75 -6.21
N ARG A 77 0.84 -15.95 -5.69
CA ARG A 77 1.19 -17.17 -6.44
C ARG A 77 0.09 -18.25 -6.38
N TYR A 78 -1.13 -17.87 -6.01
CA TYR A 78 -2.29 -18.74 -6.12
C TYR A 78 -2.54 -19.09 -7.60
N THR A 79 -3.18 -20.22 -7.89
CA THR A 79 -3.51 -20.63 -9.26
C THR A 79 -4.23 -19.52 -10.06
N GLU A 80 -5.06 -18.76 -9.34
CA GLU A 80 -5.72 -17.53 -9.82
C GLU A 80 -5.23 -16.39 -8.92
N PRO A 81 -4.15 -15.68 -9.31
CA PRO A 81 -3.55 -14.66 -8.46
C PRO A 81 -4.55 -13.60 -7.99
N THR A 82 -4.41 -13.17 -6.74
CA THR A 82 -5.27 -12.16 -6.07
C THR A 82 -6.69 -12.65 -5.69
N LYS A 83 -7.14 -13.79 -6.19
CA LYS A 83 -8.47 -14.34 -5.86
C LYS A 83 -8.68 -14.55 -4.37
N PRO A 84 -7.75 -15.15 -3.59
CA PRO A 84 -7.92 -15.32 -2.14
C PRO A 84 -8.25 -14.01 -1.42
N MET A 85 -7.53 -12.94 -1.75
CA MET A 85 -7.73 -11.63 -1.13
C MET A 85 -9.12 -11.06 -1.44
N TYR A 86 -9.52 -11.03 -2.71
CA TYR A 86 -10.81 -10.48 -3.09
C TYR A 86 -12.00 -11.34 -2.66
N GLU A 87 -11.85 -12.65 -2.56
CA GLU A 87 -12.89 -13.51 -1.96
C GLU A 87 -13.07 -13.22 -0.46
N LEU A 88 -11.98 -12.99 0.29
CA LEU A 88 -12.04 -12.57 1.68
C LEU A 88 -12.65 -11.15 1.82
N MET A 89 -12.25 -10.19 0.99
CA MET A 89 -12.85 -8.85 0.96
C MET A 89 -14.36 -8.91 0.66
N ASN A 90 -14.78 -9.76 -0.29
CA ASN A 90 -16.19 -10.00 -0.58
C ASN A 90 -16.95 -10.56 0.63
N ALA A 91 -16.35 -11.52 1.34
CA ALA A 91 -16.97 -12.17 2.50
C ALA A 91 -17.11 -11.21 3.68
N VAL A 92 -16.12 -10.34 3.92
CA VAL A 92 -16.19 -9.27 4.94
C VAL A 92 -17.15 -8.15 4.53
N GLY A 93 -17.46 -8.03 3.22
CA GLY A 93 -18.41 -7.06 2.70
C GLY A 93 -17.85 -5.67 2.51
N PHE A 94 -16.78 -5.54 1.74
CA PHE A 94 -16.31 -4.23 1.28
C PHE A 94 -17.34 -3.58 0.36
N ASP A 95 -17.54 -2.27 0.52
CA ASP A 95 -18.46 -1.47 -0.29
C ASP A 95 -17.75 -0.81 -1.47
N LEU A 96 -16.45 -0.46 -1.30
CA LEU A 96 -15.64 0.26 -2.27
C LEU A 96 -14.16 0.07 -1.98
N SER A 97 -13.33 0.05 -3.04
CA SER A 97 -11.87 0.20 -2.91
C SER A 97 -11.35 1.19 -3.95
N CYS A 98 -10.18 1.83 -3.72
CA CYS A 98 -9.42 2.41 -4.82
C CYS A 98 -8.35 1.44 -5.33
N LEU A 99 -7.69 1.79 -6.42
CA LEU A 99 -6.52 1.10 -6.92
C LEU A 99 -5.28 1.70 -6.27
N GLY A 100 -4.35 0.86 -5.81
CA GLY A 100 -3.01 1.24 -5.44
C GLY A 100 -1.99 0.79 -6.50
N ASN A 101 -0.71 1.11 -6.32
CA ASN A 101 0.32 0.76 -7.31
C ASN A 101 0.53 -0.75 -7.42
N HIS A 102 0.43 -1.48 -6.31
CA HIS A 102 0.59 -2.93 -6.32
C HIS A 102 -0.53 -3.70 -7.03
N GLU A 103 -1.67 -3.09 -7.32
CA GLU A 103 -2.66 -3.70 -8.19
C GLU A 103 -2.10 -4.00 -9.59
N TRP A 104 -1.06 -3.27 -10.07
CA TRP A 104 -0.39 -3.47 -11.36
C TRP A 104 0.79 -4.45 -11.34
N ASP A 105 1.20 -5.04 -10.24
CA ASP A 105 2.41 -5.88 -10.15
C ASP A 105 2.43 -7.05 -11.15
N GLY A 106 1.27 -7.60 -11.50
CA GLY A 106 1.13 -8.61 -12.54
C GLY A 106 0.86 -8.04 -13.94
N GLY A 107 0.91 -6.71 -14.11
CA GLY A 107 0.54 -6.01 -15.34
C GLY A 107 -0.98 -5.91 -15.57
N PRO A 108 -1.42 -5.18 -16.61
CA PRO A 108 -2.82 -4.79 -16.79
C PRO A 108 -3.78 -5.96 -17.04
N ILE A 109 -3.30 -7.04 -17.63
CA ILE A 109 -4.14 -8.26 -17.85
C ILE A 109 -4.39 -8.97 -16.51
N ALA A 110 -3.37 -9.08 -15.66
CA ALA A 110 -3.54 -9.65 -14.33
C ALA A 110 -4.44 -8.76 -13.45
N LEU A 111 -4.29 -7.44 -13.51
CA LEU A 111 -5.20 -6.47 -12.88
C LEU A 111 -6.65 -6.71 -13.32
N ARG A 112 -6.90 -6.72 -14.64
CA ARG A 112 -8.24 -6.97 -15.18
C ARG A 112 -8.86 -8.27 -14.65
N ASN A 113 -8.08 -9.35 -14.64
CA ASN A 113 -8.55 -10.66 -14.17
C ASN A 113 -8.84 -10.63 -12.66
N ALA A 114 -7.96 -9.98 -11.89
CA ALA A 114 -8.11 -9.82 -10.44
C ALA A 114 -9.38 -9.05 -10.08
N LEU A 115 -9.64 -7.91 -10.73
CA LEU A 115 -10.85 -7.11 -10.53
C LEU A 115 -12.14 -7.90 -10.81
N GLY A 116 -12.09 -8.93 -11.66
CA GLY A 116 -13.20 -9.83 -11.93
C GLY A 116 -13.64 -10.68 -10.72
N TRP A 117 -12.78 -10.88 -9.73
CA TRP A 117 -13.11 -11.61 -8.49
C TRP A 117 -13.84 -10.74 -7.46
N ALA A 118 -13.68 -9.41 -7.51
CA ALA A 118 -14.31 -8.48 -6.59
C ALA A 118 -15.79 -8.29 -6.90
N LYS A 119 -16.65 -8.34 -5.88
CA LYS A 119 -18.10 -8.05 -5.97
C LYS A 119 -18.44 -6.60 -5.63
N PHE A 120 -17.45 -5.80 -5.26
CA PHE A 120 -17.54 -4.38 -4.98
C PHE A 120 -16.82 -3.57 -6.07
N PRO A 121 -17.20 -2.29 -6.29
CA PRO A 121 -16.55 -1.44 -7.29
C PRO A 121 -15.19 -0.92 -6.82
N PHE A 122 -14.38 -0.50 -7.81
CA PHE A 122 -13.15 0.26 -7.60
C PHE A 122 -13.30 1.67 -8.12
N VAL A 123 -12.57 2.60 -7.50
CA VAL A 123 -12.47 4.00 -7.94
C VAL A 123 -11.01 4.37 -8.22
N CYS A 124 -10.77 5.03 -9.35
CA CYS A 124 -9.51 5.67 -9.70
C CYS A 124 -9.78 6.71 -10.80
N ALA A 125 -9.69 7.98 -10.48
CA ALA A 125 -10.06 9.08 -11.37
C ALA A 125 -8.93 9.50 -12.30
N ASN A 126 -7.70 9.23 -11.92
CA ASN A 126 -6.51 9.69 -12.60
C ASN A 126 -5.81 8.62 -13.46
N VAL A 127 -6.51 7.51 -13.75
CA VAL A 127 -6.10 6.50 -14.72
C VAL A 127 -7.10 6.44 -15.90
N ILE A 128 -6.57 6.30 -17.12
CA ILE A 128 -7.33 6.01 -18.32
C ILE A 128 -6.80 4.72 -18.90
N PHE A 129 -7.68 3.73 -19.11
CA PHE A 129 -7.32 2.46 -19.72
C PHE A 129 -7.63 2.46 -21.21
N ASP A 130 -6.78 1.82 -22.00
CA ASP A 130 -7.07 1.55 -23.41
C ASP A 130 -8.35 0.72 -23.54
N ASP A 131 -9.17 0.98 -24.55
CA ASP A 131 -10.42 0.26 -24.83
C ASP A 131 -10.20 -1.25 -24.95
N THR A 132 -9.01 -1.66 -25.41
CA THR A 132 -8.62 -3.07 -25.58
C THR A 132 -8.50 -3.82 -24.25
N LEU A 133 -8.23 -3.14 -23.14
CA LEU A 133 -8.11 -3.76 -21.83
C LEU A 133 -9.47 -4.15 -21.23
N GLN A 134 -10.55 -3.43 -21.58
CA GLN A 134 -11.91 -3.68 -21.06
C GLN A 134 -11.92 -3.86 -19.53
N MET A 135 -11.36 -2.90 -18.82
CA MET A 135 -11.18 -2.96 -17.37
C MET A 135 -12.55 -3.03 -16.65
N PRO A 136 -12.85 -4.10 -15.92
CA PRO A 136 -14.16 -4.25 -15.28
C PRO A 136 -14.23 -3.43 -14.00
N ASN A 137 -15.40 -2.87 -13.71
CA ASN A 137 -15.78 -2.38 -12.38
C ASN A 137 -14.89 -1.27 -11.80
N VAL A 138 -14.15 -0.53 -12.63
CA VAL A 138 -13.36 0.65 -12.27
C VAL A 138 -14.07 1.91 -12.74
N TYR A 139 -14.20 2.89 -11.86
CA TYR A 139 -14.88 4.16 -12.11
C TYR A 139 -14.03 5.32 -11.59
N PRO A 140 -14.14 6.52 -12.15
CA PRO A 140 -13.45 7.69 -11.58
C PRO A 140 -13.97 8.03 -10.17
N TYR A 141 -15.26 7.85 -9.94
CA TYR A 141 -15.93 8.06 -8.66
C TYR A 141 -17.18 7.20 -8.51
N LYS A 142 -17.69 7.09 -7.30
CA LYS A 142 -19.01 6.50 -6.99
C LYS A 142 -19.83 7.44 -6.11
N ILE A 143 -21.15 7.44 -6.31
CA ILE A 143 -22.11 8.07 -5.40
C ILE A 143 -22.78 6.96 -4.61
N ILE A 144 -22.58 6.96 -3.30
CA ILE A 144 -23.16 6.01 -2.35
C ILE A 144 -24.32 6.70 -1.62
N LYS A 145 -25.44 6.01 -1.51
CA LYS A 145 -26.56 6.45 -0.68
C LYS A 145 -26.50 5.74 0.67
N CYS A 146 -26.35 6.50 1.74
CA CYS A 146 -26.23 5.98 3.09
C CYS A 146 -27.05 6.86 4.03
N ASN A 147 -27.91 6.27 4.85
CA ASN A 147 -28.74 6.95 5.82
C ASN A 147 -29.52 8.17 5.27
N GLY A 148 -29.97 8.08 4.00
CA GLY A 148 -30.69 9.13 3.30
C GLY A 148 -29.84 10.29 2.78
N LEU A 149 -28.52 10.21 2.90
CA LEU A 149 -27.54 11.14 2.36
C LEU A 149 -26.86 10.57 1.11
N LYS A 150 -26.34 11.45 0.26
CA LYS A 150 -25.53 11.09 -0.90
C LYS A 150 -24.07 11.44 -0.61
N ILE A 151 -23.19 10.46 -0.77
CA ILE A 151 -21.76 10.59 -0.56
C ILE A 151 -21.06 10.36 -1.90
N GLY A 152 -20.33 11.34 -2.40
CA GLY A 152 -19.42 11.19 -3.55
C GLY A 152 -18.07 10.70 -3.06
N VAL A 153 -17.53 9.64 -3.66
CA VAL A 153 -16.18 9.13 -3.36
C VAL A 153 -15.39 9.08 -4.66
N ILE A 154 -14.36 9.89 -4.76
CA ILE A 154 -13.42 9.95 -5.88
C ILE A 154 -12.25 9.03 -5.55
N GLY A 155 -11.65 8.32 -6.51
CA GLY A 155 -10.43 7.55 -6.30
C GLY A 155 -9.21 8.29 -6.82
N GLY A 156 -8.05 8.09 -6.19
CA GLY A 156 -6.77 8.64 -6.64
C GLY A 156 -5.60 7.70 -6.38
N ILE A 157 -4.61 7.71 -7.28
CA ILE A 157 -3.36 6.97 -7.13
C ILE A 157 -2.18 7.93 -7.34
N GLN A 158 -1.09 7.71 -6.59
CA GLN A 158 0.14 8.51 -6.69
C GLN A 158 0.82 8.34 -8.05
N LEU A 159 1.67 9.30 -8.41
CA LEU A 159 2.60 9.21 -9.54
C LEU A 159 3.99 9.60 -9.05
N GLY A 160 4.98 8.77 -9.39
CA GLY A 160 6.37 9.14 -9.25
C GLY A 160 6.80 10.19 -10.29
N GLU A 161 8.03 10.67 -10.20
CA GLU A 161 8.61 11.68 -11.11
C GLU A 161 8.60 11.24 -12.59
N ASN A 162 8.64 9.93 -12.83
CA ASN A 162 8.55 9.33 -14.16
C ASN A 162 7.12 9.37 -14.76
N GLY A 163 6.12 9.87 -14.02
CA GLY A 163 4.72 9.95 -14.43
C GLY A 163 3.94 8.64 -14.34
N PHE A 164 4.50 7.63 -13.67
CA PHE A 164 3.84 6.36 -13.37
C PHE A 164 3.72 6.16 -11.86
N PRO A 165 2.73 5.37 -11.39
CA PRO A 165 2.73 4.89 -10.02
C PRO A 165 3.98 4.03 -9.71
N ASP A 166 4.31 3.85 -8.43
CA ASP A 166 5.48 3.10 -7.97
C ASP A 166 5.36 1.60 -8.25
N PHE A 167 5.47 1.25 -9.53
CA PHE A 167 5.56 -0.11 -10.04
C PHE A 167 6.53 -0.20 -11.22
N HIS A 168 6.90 -1.41 -11.63
CA HIS A 168 7.77 -1.59 -12.77
C HIS A 168 7.12 -1.02 -14.06
N PRO A 169 7.75 -0.08 -14.80
CA PRO A 169 7.13 0.63 -15.95
C PRO A 169 6.54 -0.29 -17.02
N LYS A 170 7.09 -1.51 -17.22
CA LYS A 170 6.53 -2.50 -18.16
C LYS A 170 5.07 -2.87 -17.83
N ASN A 171 4.65 -2.67 -16.56
CA ASN A 171 3.31 -3.00 -16.08
C ASN A 171 2.29 -1.90 -16.39
N ALA A 172 2.72 -0.74 -16.88
CA ALA A 172 1.84 0.36 -17.27
C ALA A 172 1.09 0.13 -18.61
N ASN A 173 1.49 -0.84 -19.41
CA ASN A 173 1.03 -1.03 -20.78
C ASN A 173 -0.49 -0.96 -20.92
N GLY A 174 -0.99 0.00 -21.73
CA GLY A 174 -2.41 0.27 -21.88
C GLY A 174 -3.09 1.01 -20.72
N SER A 175 -2.29 1.53 -19.77
CA SER A 175 -2.74 2.41 -18.69
C SER A 175 -2.06 3.77 -18.81
N HIS A 176 -2.83 4.86 -18.79
CA HIS A 176 -2.35 6.23 -18.91
C HIS A 176 -2.73 7.00 -17.66
N PHE A 177 -1.78 7.69 -17.07
CA PHE A 177 -1.95 8.34 -15.78
C PHE A 177 -1.86 9.86 -15.92
N ARG A 178 -2.50 10.57 -15.01
CA ARG A 178 -2.41 12.02 -14.83
C ARG A 178 -2.31 12.33 -13.33
N PRO A 179 -1.67 13.43 -12.93
CA PRO A 179 -1.69 13.86 -11.53
C PRO A 179 -3.13 13.96 -10.99
N ILE A 180 -3.37 13.49 -9.77
CA ILE A 180 -4.71 13.54 -9.18
C ILE A 180 -5.22 14.98 -9.05
N THR A 181 -4.34 15.92 -8.75
CA THR A 181 -4.64 17.35 -8.64
C THR A 181 -5.16 17.98 -9.93
N GLU A 182 -4.77 17.46 -11.09
CA GLU A 182 -5.28 17.92 -12.38
C GLU A 182 -6.72 17.48 -12.67
N VAL A 183 -7.16 16.36 -12.12
CA VAL A 183 -8.48 15.77 -12.42
C VAL A 183 -9.52 16.05 -11.34
N LEU A 184 -9.11 16.29 -10.10
CA LEU A 184 -9.99 16.56 -8.95
C LEU A 184 -10.97 17.73 -9.21
N PRO A 185 -10.57 18.89 -9.77
CA PRO A 185 -11.48 20.04 -9.93
C PRO A 185 -12.76 19.70 -10.69
N ASP A 186 -12.69 18.91 -11.76
CA ASP A 186 -13.85 18.56 -12.59
C ASP A 186 -14.85 17.68 -11.83
N TYR A 187 -14.35 16.71 -11.07
CA TYR A 187 -15.17 15.83 -10.25
C TYR A 187 -15.76 16.53 -9.04
N LEU A 188 -14.99 17.39 -8.37
CA LEU A 188 -15.47 18.21 -7.26
C LEU A 188 -16.61 19.14 -7.70
N LEU A 189 -16.43 19.84 -8.84
CA LEU A 189 -17.46 20.71 -9.39
C LEU A 189 -18.78 19.99 -9.64
N THR A 190 -18.72 18.74 -10.05
CA THR A 190 -19.90 17.89 -10.30
C THR A 190 -20.51 17.38 -9.01
N LEU A 191 -19.72 16.74 -8.17
CA LEU A 191 -20.20 16.04 -6.99
C LEU A 191 -20.70 16.97 -5.87
N ARG A 192 -20.13 18.18 -5.76
CA ARG A 192 -20.61 19.19 -4.80
C ARG A 192 -22.03 19.71 -5.09
N LYS A 193 -22.51 19.54 -6.30
CA LYS A 193 -23.91 19.88 -6.66
C LYS A 193 -24.90 18.78 -6.29
N GLU A 194 -24.43 17.53 -6.20
CA GLU A 194 -25.29 16.36 -6.08
C GLU A 194 -25.19 15.67 -4.74
N CYS A 195 -24.09 15.85 -4.01
CA CYS A 195 -23.76 15.10 -2.80
C CYS A 195 -23.75 15.96 -1.54
N ASN A 196 -24.05 15.34 -0.42
CA ASN A 196 -23.99 15.95 0.90
C ASN A 196 -22.55 16.00 1.45
N ALA A 197 -21.71 15.05 1.02
CA ALA A 197 -20.28 15.01 1.29
C ALA A 197 -19.52 14.50 0.07
N VAL A 198 -18.26 14.92 -0.07
CA VAL A 198 -17.34 14.42 -1.09
C VAL A 198 -16.03 14.02 -0.43
N PHE A 199 -15.67 12.77 -0.63
CA PHE A 199 -14.45 12.17 -0.09
C PHE A 199 -13.49 11.79 -1.22
N LEU A 200 -12.19 11.79 -0.91
CA LEU A 200 -11.16 11.17 -1.73
C LEU A 200 -10.76 9.85 -1.05
N LEU A 201 -10.82 8.76 -1.79
CA LEU A 201 -10.23 7.48 -1.42
C LEU A 201 -8.89 7.40 -2.15
N SER A 202 -7.83 7.70 -1.43
CA SER A 202 -6.51 8.03 -1.96
C SER A 202 -5.51 6.91 -1.76
N HIS A 203 -4.69 6.70 -2.79
CA HIS A 203 -3.46 5.92 -2.66
C HIS A 203 -2.26 6.76 -3.09
N CYS A 204 -2.12 7.96 -2.50
CA CYS A 204 -1.10 8.94 -2.88
C CYS A 204 0.01 9.09 -1.83
N GLY A 205 -0.24 8.64 -0.60
CA GLY A 205 0.66 8.87 0.53
C GLY A 205 0.19 10.01 1.44
N PHE A 206 0.56 9.93 2.71
CA PHE A 206 0.04 10.83 3.74
C PHE A 206 0.44 12.30 3.52
N GLU A 207 1.67 12.55 3.15
CA GLU A 207 2.17 13.92 2.91
C GLU A 207 1.43 14.55 1.71
N GLU A 208 1.31 13.81 0.60
CA GLU A 208 0.57 14.26 -0.59
C GLU A 208 -0.92 14.45 -0.30
N ASP A 209 -1.51 13.59 0.55
CA ASP A 209 -2.89 13.73 1.01
C ASP A 209 -3.10 15.01 1.84
N MET A 210 -2.12 15.40 2.65
CA MET A 210 -2.16 16.66 3.42
C MET A 210 -2.06 17.88 2.50
N GLU A 211 -1.21 17.83 1.47
CA GLU A 211 -1.10 18.88 0.45
C GLU A 211 -2.39 18.98 -0.37
N THR A 212 -2.92 17.84 -0.83
CA THR A 212 -4.20 17.75 -1.56
C THR A 212 -5.34 18.32 -0.71
N ALA A 213 -5.39 18.04 0.58
CA ALA A 213 -6.39 18.58 1.48
C ALA A 213 -6.30 20.13 1.62
N ASN A 214 -5.08 20.67 1.56
CA ASN A 214 -4.86 22.12 1.60
C ASN A 214 -5.25 22.80 0.27
N GLU A 215 -4.96 22.15 -0.86
CA GLU A 215 -5.27 22.68 -2.19
C GLU A 215 -6.78 22.57 -2.52
N PHE A 216 -7.45 21.50 -2.04
CA PHE A 216 -8.86 21.22 -2.33
C PHE A 216 -9.73 21.21 -1.06
N PRO A 217 -9.96 22.39 -0.43
CA PRO A 217 -10.76 22.50 0.80
C PRO A 217 -12.25 22.16 0.59
N GLU A 218 -12.66 21.90 -0.65
CA GLU A 218 -13.98 21.38 -1.00
C GLU A 218 -14.12 19.89 -0.66
N LEU A 219 -13.05 19.15 -0.43
CA LEU A 219 -13.13 17.80 0.12
C LEU A 219 -13.59 17.83 1.57
N ASP A 220 -14.34 16.82 2.00
CA ASP A 220 -14.72 16.66 3.40
C ASP A 220 -13.76 15.74 4.15
N ALA A 221 -13.24 14.71 3.49
CA ALA A 221 -12.22 13.84 4.05
C ALA A 221 -11.39 13.16 2.95
N ILE A 222 -10.19 12.71 3.32
CA ILE A 222 -9.32 11.85 2.55
C ILE A 222 -9.06 10.58 3.37
N PHE A 223 -9.35 9.43 2.78
CA PHE A 223 -9.01 8.11 3.30
C PHE A 223 -7.80 7.62 2.52
N GLY A 224 -6.61 7.73 3.13
CA GLY A 224 -5.33 7.56 2.47
C GLY A 224 -4.74 6.15 2.57
N GLY A 225 -3.72 5.91 1.74
CA GLY A 225 -2.87 4.72 1.68
C GLY A 225 -1.47 5.05 1.17
N HIS A 226 -0.73 4.05 0.68
CA HIS A 226 0.59 4.10 0.04
C HIS A 226 1.78 4.26 1.00
N SER A 227 1.82 5.29 1.81
CA SER A 227 2.97 5.57 2.70
C SER A 227 3.00 4.75 3.99
N HIS A 228 2.02 3.86 4.22
CA HIS A 228 1.88 3.04 5.43
C HIS A 228 1.88 3.86 6.74
N THR A 229 1.46 5.11 6.70
CA THR A 229 1.49 6.01 7.84
C THR A 229 0.43 5.63 8.88
N ARG A 230 0.84 5.53 10.14
CA ARG A 230 -0.08 5.30 11.25
C ARG A 230 -0.63 6.64 11.77
N VAL A 231 -1.80 7.02 11.31
CA VAL A 231 -2.52 8.20 11.80
C VAL A 231 -3.30 7.82 13.06
N ALA A 232 -2.69 7.99 14.23
CA ALA A 232 -3.27 7.58 15.51
C ALA A 232 -4.33 8.56 16.03
N GLU A 233 -4.20 9.84 15.68
CA GLU A 233 -5.08 10.93 16.11
C GLU A 233 -5.66 11.66 14.89
N LYS A 234 -6.85 12.21 15.03
CA LYS A 234 -7.53 12.95 13.98
C LYS A 234 -6.68 14.08 13.42
N GLN A 235 -6.36 14.01 12.13
CA GLN A 235 -5.66 15.05 11.39
C GLN A 235 -6.65 15.89 10.60
N MET A 236 -6.49 17.21 10.64
CA MET A 236 -7.34 18.17 9.95
C MET A 236 -6.51 19.20 9.19
N VAL A 237 -6.78 19.38 7.91
CA VAL A 237 -6.29 20.50 7.10
C VAL A 237 -7.49 21.39 6.77
N GLY A 238 -7.62 22.50 7.46
CA GLY A 238 -8.86 23.30 7.40
C GLY A 238 -10.08 22.46 7.81
N ASN A 239 -10.99 22.23 6.87
CA ASN A 239 -12.16 21.40 7.09
C ASN A 239 -11.99 19.95 6.60
N VAL A 240 -10.90 19.61 5.97
CA VAL A 240 -10.66 18.26 5.41
C VAL A 240 -10.03 17.37 6.48
N MET A 241 -10.65 16.23 6.76
CA MET A 241 -10.09 15.21 7.65
C MET A 241 -9.23 14.24 6.82
N VAL A 242 -7.99 13.99 7.26
CA VAL A 242 -7.07 13.05 6.60
C VAL A 242 -6.81 11.86 7.51
N THR A 243 -6.92 10.64 6.98
CA THR A 243 -6.74 9.40 7.75
C THR A 243 -5.92 8.38 6.98
N GLN A 244 -5.11 7.57 7.70
CA GLN A 244 -4.45 6.39 7.17
C GLN A 244 -4.26 5.37 8.31
N ALA A 245 -4.41 4.07 8.02
CA ALA A 245 -4.50 3.01 9.02
C ALA A 245 -3.24 2.11 9.10
N GLU A 246 -2.04 2.67 8.88
CA GLU A 246 -0.79 1.91 8.74
C GLU A 246 -0.88 0.91 7.55
N ALA A 247 -0.51 -0.36 7.72
CA ALA A 247 -0.52 -1.37 6.66
C ALA A 247 -0.75 -2.78 7.22
N LYS A 248 -0.84 -3.78 6.31
CA LYS A 248 -0.84 -5.22 6.61
C LYS A 248 -1.97 -5.62 7.57
N VAL A 249 -3.14 -4.95 7.47
CA VAL A 249 -4.33 -5.25 8.29
C VAL A 249 -4.01 -5.22 9.79
N LYS A 250 -3.15 -4.29 10.23
CA LYS A 250 -2.83 -4.09 11.66
C LYS A 250 -3.88 -3.24 12.35
N TYR A 251 -4.42 -2.26 11.63
CA TYR A 251 -5.42 -1.32 12.10
C TYR A 251 -6.51 -1.12 11.06
N VAL A 252 -7.63 -0.56 11.50
CA VAL A 252 -8.64 0.11 10.67
C VAL A 252 -8.97 1.46 11.28
N THR A 253 -9.37 2.42 10.46
CA THR A 253 -9.86 3.71 10.94
C THR A 253 -11.38 3.72 10.93
N LEU A 254 -12.02 4.02 12.06
CA LEU A 254 -13.45 4.30 12.16
C LEU A 254 -13.64 5.82 12.13
N SER A 255 -14.26 6.32 11.06
CA SER A 255 -14.61 7.74 10.89
C SER A 255 -16.10 7.94 11.04
N THR A 256 -16.50 8.95 11.83
CA THR A 256 -17.89 9.33 12.07
C THR A 256 -18.13 10.75 11.57
N PHE A 257 -19.11 10.90 10.68
CA PHE A 257 -19.54 12.20 10.16
C PHE A 257 -20.95 12.49 10.66
N THR A 258 -21.11 13.58 11.43
CA THR A 258 -22.41 14.04 11.92
C THR A 258 -22.95 15.12 10.99
N PHE A 259 -24.14 14.90 10.46
CA PHE A 259 -24.83 15.82 9.57
C PHE A 259 -26.00 16.48 10.28
N LEU A 260 -26.19 17.76 10.05
CA LEU A 260 -27.38 18.50 10.45
C LEU A 260 -27.98 19.13 9.19
N ASN A 261 -29.26 18.77 8.89
CA ASN A 261 -29.93 19.20 7.66
C ASN A 261 -29.11 18.95 6.38
N GLY A 262 -28.42 17.80 6.31
CA GLY A 262 -27.66 17.38 5.15
C GLY A 262 -26.27 18.03 4.98
N LYS A 263 -25.80 18.77 5.98
CA LYS A 263 -24.44 19.36 6.02
C LYS A 263 -23.63 18.77 7.17
N ILE A 264 -22.37 18.49 6.95
CA ILE A 264 -21.46 18.01 8.00
C ILE A 264 -21.27 19.13 9.03
N VAL A 265 -21.46 18.80 10.32
CA VAL A 265 -21.25 19.69 11.47
C VAL A 265 -20.18 19.17 12.41
N ASP A 266 -19.85 17.88 12.34
CA ASP A 266 -18.79 17.28 13.15
C ASP A 266 -18.16 16.09 12.44
N LYS A 267 -16.87 15.83 12.74
CA LYS A 267 -16.05 14.73 12.23
C LYS A 267 -15.24 14.14 13.36
N GLU A 268 -15.36 12.85 13.56
CA GLU A 268 -14.58 12.10 14.54
C GLU A 268 -13.83 10.96 13.85
N MET A 269 -12.69 10.56 14.42
CA MET A 269 -11.87 9.47 13.94
C MET A 269 -11.33 8.67 15.12
N GLN A 270 -11.28 7.35 14.96
CA GLN A 270 -10.65 6.40 15.88
C GLN A 270 -9.84 5.38 15.11
N LEU A 271 -8.59 5.20 15.49
CA LEU A 271 -7.75 4.11 14.98
C LEU A 271 -7.95 2.87 15.87
N LEU A 272 -8.45 1.79 15.28
CA LEU A 272 -8.78 0.55 15.99
C LEU A 272 -7.76 -0.54 15.66
N SER A 273 -7.13 -1.12 16.68
CA SER A 273 -6.18 -2.22 16.53
C SER A 273 -6.90 -3.53 16.25
N ILE A 274 -6.58 -4.17 15.14
CA ILE A 274 -7.09 -5.49 14.77
C ILE A 274 -6.53 -6.56 15.72
N LYS A 275 -5.22 -6.50 16.01
CA LYS A 275 -4.55 -7.48 16.88
C LYS A 275 -5.11 -7.51 18.30
N GLU A 276 -5.57 -6.37 18.80
CA GLU A 276 -6.14 -6.27 20.16
C GLU A 276 -7.61 -6.69 20.21
N PHE A 277 -8.26 -6.89 19.06
CA PHE A 277 -9.65 -7.34 19.04
C PHE A 277 -9.73 -8.83 19.43
N PRO A 278 -10.51 -9.19 20.48
CA PRO A 278 -10.40 -10.51 21.11
C PRO A 278 -11.11 -11.64 20.36
N LYS A 279 -11.91 -11.31 19.33
CA LYS A 279 -12.69 -12.30 18.59
C LYS A 279 -12.14 -12.51 17.19
N ARG A 280 -12.39 -13.70 16.67
CA ARG A 280 -12.12 -14.08 15.26
C ARG A 280 -13.42 -14.63 14.67
N ASP A 281 -13.70 -14.25 13.43
CA ASP A 281 -14.82 -14.81 12.68
C ASP A 281 -14.46 -16.23 12.23
N ALA A 282 -15.34 -17.20 12.49
CA ALA A 282 -15.05 -18.61 12.24
C ALA A 282 -15.14 -18.99 10.75
N GLU A 283 -16.01 -18.33 9.98
CA GLU A 283 -16.17 -18.58 8.54
C GLU A 283 -14.97 -18.03 7.79
N ILE A 284 -14.57 -16.79 8.08
CA ILE A 284 -13.37 -16.17 7.51
C ILE A 284 -12.12 -16.93 7.94
N GLN A 285 -12.05 -17.43 9.19
CA GLN A 285 -10.96 -18.29 9.64
C GLN A 285 -10.85 -19.56 8.80
N ALA A 286 -11.96 -20.22 8.53
CA ALA A 286 -11.97 -21.43 7.71
C ALA A 286 -11.51 -21.15 6.25
N MET A 287 -11.85 -19.99 5.68
CA MET A 287 -11.36 -19.58 4.36
C MET A 287 -9.84 -19.35 4.39
N VAL A 288 -9.33 -18.65 5.40
CA VAL A 288 -7.89 -18.39 5.57
C VAL A 288 -7.13 -19.71 5.76
N ASP A 289 -7.63 -20.63 6.58
CA ASP A 289 -7.02 -21.93 6.80
C ASP A 289 -6.97 -22.76 5.51
N HIS A 290 -8.04 -22.69 4.69
CA HIS A 290 -8.09 -23.33 3.39
C HIS A 290 -6.97 -22.81 2.47
N TYR A 291 -6.81 -21.49 2.34
CA TYR A 291 -5.75 -20.90 1.50
C TYR A 291 -4.35 -21.24 2.02
N ASN A 292 -4.16 -21.18 3.34
CA ASN A 292 -2.87 -21.51 3.99
C ASN A 292 -2.55 -23.01 4.00
N SER A 293 -3.46 -23.90 3.54
CA SER A 293 -3.25 -25.36 3.55
C SER A 293 -2.31 -25.86 2.45
N ASN A 294 -1.87 -25.00 1.52
CA ASN A 294 -1.00 -25.37 0.41
C ASN A 294 0.38 -25.83 0.89
N GLU A 295 0.66 -27.14 0.76
CA GLU A 295 1.90 -27.80 1.21
C GLU A 295 3.15 -27.26 0.51
N TYR A 296 3.05 -26.81 -0.74
CA TYR A 296 4.18 -26.25 -1.49
C TYR A 296 4.85 -25.11 -0.73
N PHE A 297 4.06 -24.20 -0.19
CA PHE A 297 4.60 -23.05 0.55
C PHE A 297 5.19 -23.39 1.93
N ARG A 298 4.92 -24.58 2.44
CA ARG A 298 5.48 -25.10 3.72
C ARG A 298 6.82 -25.80 3.53
N THR A 299 7.28 -25.99 2.29
CA THR A 299 8.59 -26.59 2.01
C THR A 299 9.69 -25.79 2.68
N VAL A 300 10.48 -26.43 3.54
CA VAL A 300 11.63 -25.82 4.20
C VAL A 300 12.79 -25.74 3.22
N VAL A 301 13.39 -24.55 3.10
CA VAL A 301 14.50 -24.25 2.18
C VAL A 301 15.81 -23.92 2.89
N ALA A 302 15.74 -23.48 4.15
CA ALA A 302 16.90 -23.21 4.99
C ALA A 302 16.52 -23.24 6.48
N ASN A 303 17.51 -23.06 7.36
CA ASN A 303 17.31 -22.87 8.78
C ASN A 303 17.95 -21.55 9.22
N ASN A 304 17.14 -20.60 9.71
CA ASN A 304 17.64 -19.36 10.27
C ASN A 304 18.03 -19.56 11.74
N LEU A 305 19.32 -19.39 12.05
CA LEU A 305 19.88 -19.67 13.38
C LEU A 305 19.63 -18.52 14.36
N THR A 306 19.56 -17.27 13.86
CA THR A 306 19.35 -16.07 14.67
C THR A 306 18.22 -15.23 14.10
N ALA A 307 17.40 -14.63 14.97
CA ALA A 307 16.35 -13.73 14.49
C ALA A 307 16.95 -12.53 13.73
N ILE A 308 16.38 -12.23 12.57
CA ILE A 308 16.70 -11.06 11.78
C ILE A 308 15.52 -10.09 11.98
N ASP A 309 15.74 -8.97 12.67
CA ASP A 309 14.71 -8.04 13.13
C ASP A 309 14.83 -6.64 12.55
N ASN A 310 15.67 -6.51 11.52
CA ASN A 310 15.84 -5.25 10.80
C ASN A 310 15.92 -5.49 9.28
N LYS A 311 15.49 -4.48 8.55
CA LYS A 311 15.34 -4.52 7.09
C LYS A 311 16.69 -4.61 6.36
N GLU A 312 17.72 -3.98 6.91
CA GLU A 312 19.08 -4.00 6.33
C GLU A 312 19.67 -5.42 6.32
N SER A 313 19.57 -6.14 7.44
CA SER A 313 20.09 -7.52 7.53
C SER A 313 19.36 -8.47 6.57
N LEU A 314 18.04 -8.27 6.36
CA LEU A 314 17.26 -8.99 5.34
C LEU A 314 17.72 -8.62 3.92
N GLY A 315 17.97 -7.35 3.66
CA GLY A 315 18.55 -6.87 2.40
C GLY A 315 19.97 -7.41 2.17
N CYS A 316 20.79 -7.54 3.22
CA CYS A 316 22.10 -8.18 3.13
C CYS A 316 22.01 -9.66 2.72
N LEU A 317 21.04 -10.41 3.25
CA LEU A 317 20.77 -11.79 2.82
C LEU A 317 20.42 -11.85 1.33
N MET A 318 19.52 -10.96 0.86
CA MET A 318 19.12 -10.91 -0.55
C MET A 318 20.29 -10.55 -1.45
N THR A 319 21.08 -9.54 -1.08
CA THR A 319 22.23 -9.08 -1.89
C THR A 319 23.37 -10.10 -1.91
N ASP A 320 23.61 -10.83 -0.83
CA ASP A 320 24.56 -11.93 -0.79
C ASP A 320 24.14 -13.06 -1.75
N ALA A 321 22.87 -13.39 -1.79
CA ALA A 321 22.34 -14.42 -2.67
C ALA A 321 22.53 -14.07 -4.14
N ILE A 322 22.11 -12.89 -4.58
CA ILE A 322 22.22 -12.49 -5.99
C ILE A 322 23.70 -12.31 -6.41
N ARG A 323 24.53 -11.74 -5.53
CA ARG A 323 25.97 -11.60 -5.78
C ARG A 323 26.66 -12.96 -5.89
N TYR A 324 26.42 -13.86 -4.95
CA TYR A 324 27.07 -15.17 -4.89
C TYR A 324 26.72 -16.03 -6.11
N ILE A 325 25.44 -16.09 -6.48
CA ILE A 325 24.98 -16.91 -7.61
C ILE A 325 25.43 -16.33 -8.95
N SER A 326 25.43 -15.01 -9.10
CA SER A 326 25.91 -14.35 -10.34
C SER A 326 27.44 -14.33 -10.46
N GLY A 327 28.18 -14.51 -9.35
CA GLY A 327 29.63 -14.36 -9.32
C GLY A 327 30.13 -12.93 -9.51
N SER A 328 29.29 -11.93 -9.21
CA SER A 328 29.61 -10.51 -9.37
C SER A 328 30.48 -9.97 -8.22
N ASP A 329 31.14 -8.83 -8.45
CA ASP A 329 31.94 -8.16 -7.43
C ASP A 329 31.02 -7.58 -6.32
N MET A 330 29.86 -7.01 -6.71
CA MET A 330 28.89 -6.43 -5.78
C MET A 330 27.45 -6.77 -6.18
N GLY A 331 26.56 -6.81 -5.19
CA GLY A 331 25.11 -6.94 -5.38
C GLY A 331 24.38 -5.83 -4.64
N PHE A 332 23.27 -5.33 -5.23
CA PHE A 332 22.48 -4.23 -4.67
C PHE A 332 20.99 -4.56 -4.63
N GLN A 333 20.32 -4.08 -3.57
CA GLN A 333 18.88 -4.24 -3.35
C GLN A 333 18.30 -2.96 -2.74
N ASN A 334 17.23 -2.44 -3.32
CA ASN A 334 16.53 -1.27 -2.79
C ASN A 334 15.72 -1.60 -1.52
N PRO A 335 15.56 -0.65 -0.59
CA PRO A 335 14.77 -0.84 0.64
C PRO A 335 13.31 -1.25 0.37
N GLY A 336 12.67 -0.64 -0.62
CA GLY A 336 11.29 -0.95 -1.03
C GLY A 336 11.09 -2.38 -1.50
N GLY A 337 12.13 -3.02 -2.04
CA GLY A 337 12.11 -4.41 -2.48
C GLY A 337 12.18 -5.45 -1.35
N VAL A 338 12.48 -5.05 -0.11
CA VAL A 338 12.52 -5.94 1.07
C VAL A 338 11.19 -5.84 1.81
N ARG A 339 10.32 -6.84 1.69
CA ARG A 339 8.92 -6.76 2.16
C ARG A 339 8.63 -7.49 3.47
N PHE A 340 9.64 -8.09 4.08
CA PHE A 340 9.54 -8.77 5.38
C PHE A 340 10.04 -7.85 6.49
N ASP A 341 9.40 -7.89 7.67
CA ASP A 341 9.83 -7.06 8.79
C ASP A 341 10.76 -7.85 9.73
N ILE A 342 10.45 -9.12 9.96
CA ILE A 342 11.19 -10.00 10.89
C ILE A 342 11.21 -11.42 10.34
N LEU A 343 12.40 -12.04 10.32
CA LEU A 343 12.56 -13.47 10.10
C LEU A 343 13.07 -14.11 11.39
N SER A 344 12.18 -14.77 12.13
CA SER A 344 12.51 -15.41 13.41
C SER A 344 13.54 -16.54 13.26
N ALA A 345 14.24 -16.89 14.35
CA ALA A 345 15.12 -18.05 14.40
C ALA A 345 14.28 -19.34 14.31
N ARG A 346 14.18 -19.92 13.11
CA ARG A 346 13.37 -21.11 12.80
C ARG A 346 13.67 -21.63 11.39
N PRO A 347 13.14 -22.81 11.01
CA PRO A 347 13.13 -23.22 9.61
C PRO A 347 12.47 -22.16 8.73
N VAL A 348 13.12 -21.85 7.60
CA VAL A 348 12.67 -20.90 6.58
C VAL A 348 11.97 -21.68 5.47
N THR A 349 10.79 -21.22 5.09
CA THR A 349 9.96 -21.88 4.09
C THR A 349 9.91 -21.11 2.77
N LEU A 350 9.42 -21.75 1.70
CA LEU A 350 9.13 -21.06 0.43
C LEU A 350 8.19 -19.86 0.64
N LYS A 351 7.20 -19.97 1.56
CA LYS A 351 6.34 -18.84 1.92
C LYS A 351 7.15 -17.64 2.39
N ASP A 352 8.17 -17.86 3.21
CA ASP A 352 9.00 -16.78 3.77
C ASP A 352 9.82 -16.08 2.67
N ILE A 353 10.42 -16.85 1.76
CA ILE A 353 11.22 -16.30 0.67
C ILE A 353 10.37 -15.45 -0.28
N PHE A 354 9.22 -16.00 -0.71
CA PHE A 354 8.31 -15.26 -1.58
C PHE A 354 7.57 -14.10 -0.89
N ALA A 355 7.51 -14.08 0.44
CA ALA A 355 7.03 -12.94 1.20
C ALA A 355 8.12 -11.87 1.43
N LEU A 356 9.39 -12.29 1.51
CA LEU A 356 10.54 -11.39 1.57
C LEU A 356 10.69 -10.62 0.26
N ASP A 357 10.56 -11.30 -0.87
CA ASP A 357 10.59 -10.73 -2.23
C ASP A 357 9.37 -11.19 -3.05
N PRO A 358 8.24 -10.49 -2.94
CA PRO A 358 7.03 -10.84 -3.68
C PRO A 358 7.08 -10.44 -5.17
N PHE A 359 8.03 -9.58 -5.57
CA PHE A 359 8.13 -9.02 -6.90
C PHE A 359 8.79 -9.98 -7.89
N ASP A 360 9.71 -10.82 -7.40
CA ASP A 360 10.44 -11.80 -8.21
C ASP A 360 11.06 -11.16 -9.47
N ASN A 361 11.69 -10.01 -9.25
CA ASN A 361 12.31 -9.23 -10.32
C ASN A 361 13.45 -10.00 -10.98
N GLU A 362 13.59 -9.82 -12.28
CA GLU A 362 14.77 -10.30 -13.00
C GLU A 362 16.04 -9.62 -12.48
N ILE A 363 17.15 -10.33 -12.43
CA ILE A 363 18.45 -9.77 -12.03
C ILE A 363 19.21 -9.30 -13.26
N ILE A 364 19.62 -8.04 -13.23
CA ILE A 364 20.37 -7.38 -14.31
C ILE A 364 21.81 -7.18 -13.86
N ALA A 365 22.73 -7.56 -14.72
CA ALA A 365 24.16 -7.38 -14.51
C ALA A 365 24.68 -6.17 -15.29
N PHE A 366 25.57 -5.41 -14.67
CA PHE A 366 26.23 -4.23 -15.22
C PHE A 366 27.73 -4.27 -14.98
N THR A 367 28.48 -3.56 -15.81
CA THR A 367 29.90 -3.23 -15.56
C THR A 367 30.01 -1.72 -15.33
N LEU A 368 29.98 -1.30 -14.07
CA LEU A 368 29.98 0.11 -13.67
C LEU A 368 31.35 0.56 -13.13
N THR A 369 31.67 1.83 -13.35
CA THR A 369 32.77 2.48 -12.63
C THR A 369 32.41 2.73 -11.17
N GLY A 370 33.39 2.93 -10.30
CA GLY A 370 33.09 3.29 -8.91
C GLY A 370 32.31 4.58 -8.78
N GLN A 371 32.46 5.55 -9.72
CA GLN A 371 31.67 6.77 -9.71
C GLN A 371 30.18 6.50 -10.03
N GLU A 372 29.90 5.66 -11.02
CA GLU A 372 28.55 5.27 -11.39
C GLU A 372 27.85 4.50 -10.25
N ILE A 373 28.60 3.69 -9.48
CA ILE A 373 28.09 3.03 -8.26
C ILE A 373 27.70 4.06 -7.20
N ILE A 374 28.48 5.12 -7.00
CA ILE A 374 28.10 6.22 -6.09
C ILE A 374 26.82 6.93 -6.59
N ASN A 375 26.70 7.14 -7.91
CA ASN A 375 25.50 7.75 -8.49
C ASN A 375 24.26 6.85 -8.28
N LEU A 376 24.39 5.53 -8.46
CA LEU A 376 23.33 4.56 -8.14
C LEU A 376 22.89 4.64 -6.67
N MET A 377 23.84 4.73 -5.71
CA MET A 377 23.53 4.84 -4.29
C MET A 377 22.73 6.10 -3.97
N LYS A 378 23.08 7.23 -4.58
CA LYS A 378 22.34 8.50 -4.43
C LYS A 378 20.95 8.42 -5.03
N SER A 379 20.81 7.91 -6.25
CA SER A 379 19.53 7.75 -6.91
C SER A 379 18.58 6.85 -6.10
N CYS A 380 19.08 5.75 -5.53
CA CYS A 380 18.28 4.91 -4.63
C CYS A 380 17.80 5.69 -3.40
N PHE A 381 18.65 6.50 -2.80
CA PHE A 381 18.30 7.28 -1.61
C PHE A 381 17.19 8.29 -1.90
N THR A 382 17.27 8.97 -3.04
CA THR A 382 16.25 9.94 -3.48
C THR A 382 14.94 9.25 -3.85
N THR A 383 14.98 8.13 -4.59
CA THR A 383 13.79 7.46 -5.15
C THR A 383 13.06 6.60 -4.11
N ASP A 384 13.81 5.79 -3.34
CA ASP A 384 13.24 4.81 -2.37
C ASP A 384 13.26 5.33 -0.92
N HIS A 385 13.64 6.60 -0.73
CA HIS A 385 13.75 7.27 0.58
C HIS A 385 14.57 6.48 1.60
N GLY A 386 15.67 5.87 1.14
CA GLY A 386 16.55 5.10 2.00
C GLY A 386 17.80 4.57 1.31
N PRO A 387 18.80 4.18 2.10
CA PRO A 387 20.07 3.70 1.58
C PRO A 387 19.91 2.33 0.90
N VAL A 388 20.57 2.13 -0.24
CA VAL A 388 20.61 0.83 -0.93
C VAL A 388 21.34 -0.21 -0.08
N PHE A 389 20.80 -1.42 0.03
CA PHE A 389 21.48 -2.54 0.66
C PHE A 389 22.50 -3.14 -0.31
N CYS A 390 23.64 -3.62 0.21
CA CYS A 390 24.75 -4.05 -0.63
C CYS A 390 25.40 -5.35 -0.15
N SER A 391 26.07 -6.02 -1.09
CA SER A 391 27.00 -7.13 -0.87
C SER A 391 28.31 -6.87 -1.62
N GLY A 392 29.44 -7.42 -1.11
CA GLY A 392 30.77 -7.20 -1.66
C GLY A 392 31.44 -5.88 -1.25
N CYS A 393 30.66 -5.02 -0.58
CA CYS A 393 31.15 -3.78 0.01
C CYS A 393 30.34 -3.42 1.27
N SER A 394 30.83 -2.41 1.98
CA SER A 394 30.10 -1.63 2.99
C SER A 394 30.31 -0.15 2.72
N TYR A 395 29.40 0.71 3.20
CA TYR A 395 29.57 2.15 3.04
C TYR A 395 29.02 2.96 4.18
N SER A 396 29.53 4.18 4.29
CA SER A 396 28.98 5.20 5.17
C SER A 396 28.63 6.47 4.38
N TYR A 397 27.66 7.22 4.85
CA TYR A 397 27.15 8.44 4.22
C TYR A 397 26.70 9.46 5.26
N LYS A 398 26.42 10.67 4.81
CA LYS A 398 25.73 11.72 5.57
C LYS A 398 24.52 12.19 4.79
N VAL A 399 23.55 12.71 5.51
CA VAL A 399 22.42 13.46 4.93
C VAL A 399 22.66 14.93 5.23
N ASP A 400 22.52 15.79 4.23
CA ASP A 400 22.64 17.24 4.42
C ASP A 400 21.31 17.89 4.82
N ASP A 401 21.32 19.23 4.96
CA ASP A 401 20.15 20.00 5.38
C ASP A 401 18.99 19.95 4.34
N ASP A 402 19.28 19.59 3.09
CA ASP A 402 18.32 19.46 2.01
C ASP A 402 17.76 18.00 1.90
N GLY A 403 18.24 17.09 2.74
CA GLY A 403 17.84 15.69 2.76
C GLY A 403 18.58 14.79 1.74
N GLU A 404 19.66 15.31 1.12
CA GLU A 404 20.40 14.58 0.10
C GLU A 404 21.56 13.76 0.70
N MET A 405 21.83 12.59 0.08
CA MET A 405 22.92 11.71 0.48
C MET A 405 24.28 12.29 0.04
N THR A 406 25.16 12.52 1.00
CA THR A 406 26.50 13.15 0.82
C THR A 406 27.59 12.36 1.53
N ASP A 407 28.87 12.73 1.28
CA ASP A 407 30.08 12.16 1.93
C ASP A 407 30.11 10.62 1.93
N ILE A 408 29.75 10.01 0.78
CA ILE A 408 29.67 8.56 0.63
C ILE A 408 31.09 7.97 0.59
N LYS A 409 31.36 7.02 1.50
CA LYS A 409 32.64 6.30 1.59
C LYS A 409 32.39 4.81 1.51
N VAL A 410 32.76 4.22 0.38
CA VAL A 410 32.60 2.78 0.13
C VAL A 410 33.90 2.06 0.40
N THR A 411 33.81 0.98 1.17
CA THR A 411 34.91 0.05 1.46
C THR A 411 34.57 -1.31 0.87
N LEU A 412 35.42 -1.82 0.01
CA LEU A 412 35.27 -3.15 -0.59
C LEU A 412 35.51 -4.26 0.45
N GLU A 413 35.02 -5.46 0.20
CA GLU A 413 35.16 -6.62 1.09
C GLU A 413 36.62 -6.93 1.47
N ASN A 414 37.57 -6.59 0.61
CA ASN A 414 39.02 -6.73 0.87
C ASN A 414 39.63 -5.59 1.72
N GLY A 415 38.79 -4.69 2.26
CA GLY A 415 39.16 -3.56 3.10
C GLY A 415 39.73 -2.34 2.36
N LYS A 416 39.79 -2.36 1.02
CA LYS A 416 40.25 -1.20 0.22
C LYS A 416 39.09 -0.23 -0.05
N PRO A 417 39.40 1.08 -0.17
CA PRO A 417 38.40 2.03 -0.65
C PRO A 417 38.01 1.73 -2.10
N LEU A 418 36.78 2.04 -2.49
CA LEU A 418 36.32 1.99 -3.87
C LEU A 418 37.13 2.94 -4.72
N ASP A 419 37.71 2.44 -5.82
CA ASP A 419 38.35 3.27 -6.83
C ASP A 419 37.31 3.78 -7.82
N LEU A 420 37.10 5.10 -7.86
CA LEU A 420 36.05 5.74 -8.66
C LEU A 420 36.21 5.50 -10.17
N ASN A 421 37.44 5.21 -10.65
CA ASN A 421 37.72 5.00 -12.05
C ASN A 421 37.82 3.52 -12.44
N ALA A 422 37.91 2.61 -11.49
CA ALA A 422 37.93 1.17 -11.76
C ALA A 422 36.54 0.67 -12.13
N LYS A 423 36.48 -0.36 -12.99
CA LYS A 423 35.21 -1.01 -13.36
C LYS A 423 34.96 -2.24 -12.47
N TYR A 424 33.72 -2.42 -12.10
CA TYR A 424 33.23 -3.49 -11.23
C TYR A 424 32.03 -4.17 -11.88
N ASN A 425 31.94 -5.49 -11.82
CA ASN A 425 30.78 -6.23 -12.24
C ASN A 425 29.75 -6.21 -11.05
N ILE A 426 28.61 -5.66 -11.28
CA ILE A 426 27.56 -5.57 -10.26
C ILE A 426 26.26 -6.23 -10.73
N VAL A 427 25.42 -6.59 -9.79
CA VAL A 427 24.04 -7.03 -10.06
C VAL A 427 23.04 -6.27 -9.21
N MET A 428 21.88 -5.99 -9.80
CA MET A 428 20.72 -5.41 -9.12
C MET A 428 19.42 -5.95 -9.73
N ASN A 429 18.31 -5.74 -9.06
CA ASN A 429 17.01 -6.15 -9.61
C ASN A 429 16.55 -5.22 -10.75
N SER A 430 15.67 -5.73 -11.63
CA SER A 430 15.20 -5.02 -12.81
C SER A 430 14.33 -3.80 -12.50
N TYR A 431 13.73 -3.70 -11.30
CA TYR A 431 13.05 -2.49 -10.84
C TYR A 431 14.04 -1.35 -10.68
N MET A 432 15.13 -1.57 -9.93
CA MET A 432 16.19 -0.55 -9.75
C MET A 432 16.75 -0.09 -11.10
N SER A 433 17.06 -1.01 -12.01
CA SER A 433 17.62 -0.67 -13.32
C SER A 433 16.64 0.09 -14.24
N SER A 434 15.34 0.06 -13.95
CA SER A 434 14.31 0.70 -14.78
C SER A 434 13.79 2.01 -14.21
N VAL A 435 13.91 2.21 -12.90
CA VAL A 435 13.30 3.33 -12.17
C VAL A 435 14.34 4.31 -11.63
N PHE A 436 15.52 3.83 -11.24
CA PHE A 436 16.54 4.71 -10.68
C PHE A 436 17.30 5.43 -11.80
N ASP A 437 17.18 6.76 -11.80
CA ASP A 437 17.89 7.60 -12.76
C ASP A 437 19.29 7.95 -12.24
N PHE A 438 20.32 7.40 -12.89
CA PHE A 438 21.72 7.70 -12.61
C PHE A 438 22.56 7.59 -13.89
N GLU A 439 23.56 8.44 -14.03
CA GLU A 439 24.46 8.42 -15.18
C GLU A 439 25.33 7.16 -15.17
N HIS A 440 25.26 6.36 -16.23
CA HIS A 440 26.09 5.16 -16.46
C HIS A 440 26.28 4.89 -17.96
N GLU A 441 27.40 4.21 -18.33
CA GLU A 441 27.74 3.88 -19.72
C GLU A 441 27.19 2.53 -20.17
N ASP A 442 27.09 1.55 -19.27
CA ASP A 442 26.66 0.18 -19.58
C ASP A 442 25.15 0.05 -19.46
N ASP A 443 24.45 -0.31 -20.54
CA ASP A 443 23.00 -0.52 -20.58
C ASP A 443 22.55 -1.72 -19.73
N GLY A 444 23.48 -2.54 -19.24
CA GLY A 444 23.20 -3.76 -18.49
C GLY A 444 22.68 -4.90 -19.37
N HIS A 445 22.66 -6.08 -18.82
CA HIS A 445 22.10 -7.27 -19.47
C HIS A 445 21.45 -8.20 -18.47
N THR A 446 20.42 -8.92 -18.93
CA THR A 446 19.72 -9.89 -18.10
C THR A 446 20.61 -11.07 -17.76
N THR A 447 20.49 -11.55 -16.52
CA THR A 447 21.09 -12.82 -16.10
C THR A 447 20.18 -14.02 -16.44
N PHE A 448 18.96 -13.78 -16.93
CA PHE A 448 17.91 -14.77 -17.15
C PHE A 448 17.47 -15.51 -15.87
N HIS A 449 17.77 -14.96 -14.70
CA HIS A 449 17.34 -15.48 -13.40
C HIS A 449 16.58 -14.39 -12.65
N SER A 450 15.56 -14.83 -11.90
CA SER A 450 14.87 -13.95 -10.97
C SER A 450 15.60 -13.90 -9.61
N SER A 451 15.28 -12.88 -8.83
CA SER A 451 15.80 -12.71 -7.47
C SER A 451 15.45 -13.90 -6.57
N ASN A 452 14.25 -14.45 -6.67
CA ASN A 452 13.84 -15.61 -5.89
C ASN A 452 14.53 -16.91 -6.34
N GLU A 453 14.76 -17.09 -7.64
CA GLU A 453 15.53 -18.24 -8.14
C GLU A 453 16.95 -18.23 -7.58
N MET A 454 17.64 -17.08 -7.64
CA MET A 454 18.98 -16.95 -7.08
C MET A 454 18.98 -17.11 -5.55
N MET A 455 17.97 -16.59 -4.85
CA MET A 455 17.83 -16.76 -3.41
C MET A 455 17.68 -18.25 -3.04
N LEU A 456 16.80 -18.98 -3.72
CA LEU A 456 16.58 -20.40 -3.46
C LEU A 456 17.82 -21.25 -3.78
N GLU A 457 18.54 -20.92 -4.86
CA GLU A 457 19.80 -21.58 -5.21
C GLU A 457 20.89 -21.32 -4.16
N TYR A 458 21.01 -20.08 -3.68
CA TYR A 458 21.91 -19.71 -2.59
C TYR A 458 21.59 -20.49 -1.30
N LEU A 459 20.32 -20.55 -0.90
CA LEU A 459 19.90 -21.26 0.30
C LEU A 459 20.09 -22.79 0.20
N ALA A 460 19.97 -23.34 -1.00
CA ALA A 460 20.29 -24.77 -1.23
C ALA A 460 21.78 -25.09 -1.00
N GLN A 461 22.66 -24.11 -1.23
CA GLN A 461 24.10 -24.24 -0.96
C GLN A 461 24.47 -23.78 0.47
N HIS A 462 23.63 -22.96 1.09
CA HIS A 462 23.80 -22.42 2.45
C HIS A 462 22.54 -22.72 3.30
N PRO A 463 22.35 -24.01 3.69
CA PRO A 463 21.11 -24.44 4.39
C PRO A 463 20.97 -23.87 5.80
N GLU A 464 22.01 -23.28 6.35
CA GLU A 464 22.01 -22.54 7.62
C GLU A 464 22.39 -21.08 7.36
N ILE A 465 21.59 -20.14 7.84
CA ILE A 465 21.82 -18.70 7.69
C ILE A 465 21.88 -18.01 9.05
N GLU A 466 22.73 -16.99 9.15
CA GLU A 466 22.94 -16.23 10.38
C GLU A 466 23.18 -14.74 10.03
N TYR A 467 22.09 -13.99 9.87
CA TYR A 467 22.12 -12.58 9.45
C TYR A 467 21.65 -11.59 10.53
N GLY A 468 21.32 -12.04 11.74
CA GLY A 468 20.70 -11.21 12.77
C GLY A 468 21.44 -9.92 13.16
N SER A 469 22.73 -9.82 12.88
CA SER A 469 23.55 -8.63 13.16
C SER A 469 24.36 -8.12 11.96
N VAL A 470 24.03 -8.57 10.75
CA VAL A 470 24.78 -8.16 9.55
C VAL A 470 24.30 -6.78 9.11
N THR A 471 25.20 -5.79 9.20
CA THR A 471 24.98 -4.42 8.71
C THR A 471 26.17 -3.99 7.85
N ARG A 472 25.91 -3.25 6.78
CA ARG A 472 26.91 -2.78 5.81
C ARG A 472 26.74 -1.30 5.48
N VAL A 473 25.74 -0.66 6.03
CA VAL A 473 25.40 0.74 5.79
C VAL A 473 25.43 1.51 7.10
N THR A 474 26.06 2.69 7.12
CA THR A 474 26.14 3.53 8.31
C THR A 474 25.88 5.00 7.94
N GLU A 475 24.92 5.61 8.58
CA GLU A 475 24.75 7.06 8.55
C GLU A 475 25.64 7.71 9.63
N ASN A 476 26.42 8.76 9.26
CA ASN A 476 27.43 9.41 10.12
C ASN A 476 26.97 10.75 10.69
#